data_b50572c3a5344f6c087b18816476d35e
#
_entry.id   b50572c3a5344f6c087b18816476d35e
#
_cell.length_a   1.000
_cell.length_b   1.000
_cell.length_c   1.000
_cell.angle_alpha   90.00
_cell.angle_beta   90.00
_cell.angle_gamma   90.00
#
_symmetry.space_group_name_H-M   'P 1'
#
loop_
_entity.id
_entity.type
_entity.pdbx_description
1 polymer ?
#
loop_
_entity_poly.entity_id
_entity_poly.type
_entity_poly.pdbx_seq_one_letter_code
_entity_poly.pdbx_strand_id
1 'polypeptide(L)'
;MTVAGALALTSLTGCTSFDNDDAVATVGKEEIPAGVANFYARMQQAQYETYYAPMMGTTGEALWQQEMEEGKTYEESTKETLLLNLENLYLIRQHAEEYEVALTEEDTKAIEEAAKKFDEDNALEEKEAVSGYKKYIEEYLELVTIQSRMDPKMKEGVNEEVSDEEAAQKSMKYVYFPYSTTDADGNTKDLTEDEKKELKKTAQTFADTLKVSETKDIDALAQKGGYEVKTTTFDSESTAPNADLVKALDALTTEGDVTDVIESDYGIYVGKLTSLLDREATDTEKTNIVAQRKQEQYDSLLADWRKETEITENKKVWNKIDFEKQGVTAKQSDDQYDDAADAE
;
A
#
# COMPACT_ATOMS: atom_id res chain seq x y z
N MET A 1 -7.82 8.35 -17.89
CA MET A 1 -6.86 7.24 -17.74
C MET A 1 -5.64 7.51 -18.59
N THR A 2 -4.45 7.54 -17.99
CA THR A 2 -3.19 7.59 -18.73
C THR A 2 -2.67 6.17 -18.81
N VAL A 3 -2.76 5.55 -20.00
CA VAL A 3 -1.92 4.40 -20.31
C VAL A 3 -0.48 4.91 -20.26
N ALA A 4 0.41 4.19 -19.60
CA ALA A 4 1.82 4.54 -19.56
C ALA A 4 2.29 4.87 -20.97
N GLY A 5 2.97 6.01 -21.11
CA GLY A 5 3.42 6.51 -22.41
C GLY A 5 4.42 5.58 -23.11
N ALA A 6 5.39 6.15 -23.81
CA ALA A 6 6.40 5.35 -24.51
C ALA A 6 7.18 4.42 -23.59
N LEU A 7 7.43 3.18 -24.05
CA LEU A 7 8.18 2.14 -23.33
C LEU A 7 9.61 2.03 -23.85
N ALA A 8 10.49 1.48 -23.03
CA ALA A 8 11.84 1.07 -23.42
C ALA A 8 12.10 -0.37 -22.98
N LEU A 9 12.76 -1.13 -23.83
CA LEU A 9 13.18 -2.50 -23.53
C LEU A 9 14.60 -2.46 -22.97
N THR A 10 14.82 -3.06 -21.82
CA THR A 10 16.12 -3.04 -21.14
C THR A 10 16.97 -4.29 -21.39
N SER A 11 16.38 -5.36 -21.91
CA SER A 11 17.10 -6.58 -22.32
C SER A 11 16.38 -7.26 -23.49
N LEU A 12 17.15 -7.63 -24.48
CA LEU A 12 16.70 -8.37 -25.67
C LEU A 12 17.26 -9.81 -25.62
N THR A 13 16.77 -10.64 -24.74
CA THR A 13 17.11 -12.08 -24.75
C THR A 13 15.87 -12.91 -25.04
N GLY A 14 15.60 -13.04 -26.33
CA GLY A 14 14.70 -14.07 -26.87
C GLY A 14 13.21 -13.84 -26.71
N CYS A 15 12.55 -13.50 -27.82
CA CYS A 15 11.11 -13.60 -27.94
C CYS A 15 10.66 -15.02 -27.58
N THR A 16 10.11 -15.21 -26.38
CA THR A 16 9.23 -16.34 -26.15
C THR A 16 7.94 -16.04 -26.87
N SER A 17 7.87 -16.41 -28.14
CA SER A 17 6.64 -16.22 -28.91
C SER A 17 5.57 -17.13 -28.34
N PHE A 18 4.52 -16.54 -27.80
CA PHE A 18 3.26 -17.22 -27.55
C PHE A 18 2.20 -16.60 -28.47
N ASP A 19 1.17 -17.37 -28.76
CA ASP A 19 0.03 -16.82 -29.47
C ASP A 19 -0.71 -15.87 -28.50
N ASN A 20 -0.90 -14.64 -28.91
CA ASN A 20 -1.61 -13.65 -28.12
C ASN A 20 -3.10 -14.01 -27.88
N ASP A 21 -3.65 -14.88 -28.69
CA ASP A 21 -5.02 -15.38 -28.57
C ASP A 21 -5.09 -16.69 -27.73
N ASP A 22 -3.95 -17.28 -27.29
CA ASP A 22 -3.95 -18.38 -26.30
C ASP A 22 -4.59 -17.87 -24.99
N ALA A 23 -5.36 -18.73 -24.31
CA ALA A 23 -5.92 -18.39 -23.01
C ALA A 23 -4.89 -18.60 -21.88
N VAL A 24 -4.67 -17.58 -21.02
CA VAL A 24 -3.90 -17.70 -19.77
C VAL A 24 -4.78 -18.20 -18.62
N ALA A 25 -6.06 -17.91 -18.66
CA ALA A 25 -7.06 -18.42 -17.74
C ALA A 25 -8.44 -18.39 -18.42
N THR A 26 -9.39 -19.12 -17.83
CA THR A 26 -10.81 -19.03 -18.18
C THR A 26 -11.59 -18.70 -16.92
N VAL A 27 -12.42 -17.68 -16.95
CA VAL A 27 -13.28 -17.23 -15.85
C VAL A 27 -14.73 -17.45 -16.27
N GLY A 28 -15.37 -18.48 -15.73
CA GLY A 28 -16.69 -18.91 -16.17
C GLY A 28 -16.67 -19.34 -17.64
N LYS A 29 -17.21 -18.51 -18.51
CA LYS A 29 -17.27 -18.77 -19.97
C LYS A 29 -16.31 -17.90 -20.80
N GLU A 30 -15.61 -17.00 -20.17
CA GLU A 30 -14.72 -16.05 -20.82
C GLU A 30 -13.26 -16.46 -20.70
N GLU A 31 -12.58 -16.51 -21.82
CA GLU A 31 -11.13 -16.73 -21.87
C GLU A 31 -10.41 -15.40 -21.70
N ILE A 32 -9.34 -15.40 -20.92
CA ILE A 32 -8.42 -14.27 -20.78
C ILE A 32 -7.31 -14.45 -21.81
N PRO A 33 -7.27 -13.65 -22.88
CA PRO A 33 -6.24 -13.78 -23.90
C PRO A 33 -4.85 -13.47 -23.36
N ALA A 34 -3.85 -14.22 -23.79
CA ALA A 34 -2.46 -13.97 -23.42
C ALA A 34 -1.98 -12.56 -23.80
N GLY A 35 -2.56 -11.99 -24.87
CA GLY A 35 -2.28 -10.61 -25.27
C GLY A 35 -2.73 -9.57 -24.23
N VAL A 36 -3.93 -9.71 -23.66
CA VAL A 36 -4.42 -8.85 -22.57
C VAL A 36 -3.57 -9.05 -21.33
N ALA A 37 -3.30 -10.30 -20.97
CA ALA A 37 -2.52 -10.65 -19.79
C ALA A 37 -1.07 -10.15 -19.87
N ASN A 38 -0.42 -10.29 -21.03
CA ASN A 38 0.94 -9.79 -21.25
C ASN A 38 0.96 -8.25 -21.22
N PHE A 39 0.01 -7.59 -21.90
CA PHE A 39 -0.07 -6.13 -21.85
C PHE A 39 -0.19 -5.63 -20.42
N TYR A 40 -1.14 -6.15 -19.65
CA TYR A 40 -1.31 -5.79 -18.24
C TYR A 40 -0.05 -6.05 -17.42
N ALA A 41 0.51 -7.26 -17.48
CA ALA A 41 1.68 -7.63 -16.70
C ALA A 41 2.90 -6.76 -17.03
N ARG A 42 3.14 -6.47 -18.33
CA ARG A 42 4.25 -5.63 -18.78
C ARG A 42 4.08 -4.16 -18.40
N MET A 43 2.85 -3.64 -18.36
CA MET A 43 2.59 -2.30 -17.83
C MET A 43 2.93 -2.22 -16.34
N GLN A 44 2.59 -3.23 -15.56
CA GLN A 44 2.99 -3.30 -14.14
C GLN A 44 4.51 -3.44 -14.00
N GLN A 45 5.13 -4.35 -14.76
CA GLN A 45 6.59 -4.49 -14.78
C GLN A 45 7.29 -3.15 -15.07
N ALA A 46 6.80 -2.39 -16.06
CA ALA A 46 7.38 -1.10 -16.41
C ALA A 46 7.34 -0.12 -15.23
N GLN A 47 6.27 -0.12 -14.44
CA GLN A 47 6.20 0.70 -13.21
C GLN A 47 7.22 0.24 -12.17
N TYR A 48 7.31 -1.06 -11.92
CA TYR A 48 8.26 -1.61 -10.96
C TYR A 48 9.71 -1.30 -11.35
N GLU A 49 10.09 -1.52 -12.60
CA GLU A 49 11.46 -1.30 -13.08
C GLU A 49 11.82 0.18 -13.20
N THR A 50 10.84 1.04 -13.49
CA THR A 50 11.10 2.49 -13.66
C THR A 50 11.15 3.23 -12.33
N TYR A 51 10.26 2.90 -11.40
CA TYR A 51 10.08 3.69 -10.18
C TYR A 51 10.47 2.95 -8.90
N TYR A 52 10.01 1.72 -8.71
CA TYR A 52 10.21 1.01 -7.44
C TYR A 52 11.63 0.46 -7.27
N ALA A 53 12.20 -0.17 -8.29
CA ALA A 53 13.54 -0.74 -8.20
C ALA A 53 14.60 0.34 -7.90
N PRO A 54 14.64 1.50 -8.61
CA PRO A 54 15.55 2.58 -8.28
C PRO A 54 15.32 3.17 -6.89
N MET A 55 14.07 3.31 -6.44
CA MET A 55 13.74 3.80 -5.11
C MET A 55 14.26 2.86 -4.01
N MET A 56 14.31 1.55 -4.28
CA MET A 56 14.87 0.54 -3.39
C MET A 56 16.39 0.39 -3.54
N GLY A 57 17.04 1.18 -4.43
CA GLY A 57 18.47 1.10 -4.70
C GLY A 57 18.90 -0.17 -5.44
N THR A 58 17.99 -0.79 -6.21
CA THR A 58 18.22 -2.03 -6.96
C THR A 58 17.90 -1.85 -8.45
N THR A 59 18.18 -2.88 -9.24
CA THR A 59 17.78 -2.96 -10.66
C THR A 59 16.52 -3.81 -10.82
N GLY A 60 15.80 -3.67 -11.94
CA GLY A 60 14.64 -4.52 -12.24
C GLY A 60 15.00 -6.01 -12.22
N GLU A 61 16.10 -6.41 -12.87
CA GLU A 61 16.57 -7.81 -12.89
C GLU A 61 16.82 -8.35 -11.46
N ALA A 62 17.56 -7.60 -10.63
CA ALA A 62 17.85 -8.01 -9.26
C ALA A 62 16.60 -8.02 -8.37
N LEU A 63 15.63 -7.14 -8.64
CA LEU A 63 14.35 -7.12 -7.94
C LEU A 63 13.56 -8.40 -8.20
N TRP A 64 13.43 -8.82 -9.46
CA TRP A 64 12.65 -10.00 -9.83
C TRP A 64 13.23 -11.30 -9.28
N GLN A 65 14.56 -11.39 -9.18
CA GLN A 65 15.28 -12.55 -8.63
C GLN A 65 15.34 -12.60 -7.11
N GLN A 66 14.87 -11.55 -6.42
CA GLN A 66 14.89 -11.51 -4.97
C GLN A 66 14.03 -12.65 -4.40
N GLU A 67 14.62 -13.47 -3.53
CA GLU A 67 13.87 -14.51 -2.80
C GLU A 67 12.95 -13.83 -1.77
N MET A 68 11.68 -14.23 -1.82
CA MET A 68 10.66 -13.88 -0.85
C MET A 68 10.47 -15.02 0.17
N GLU A 69 9.51 -14.90 1.05
CA GLU A 69 9.15 -15.98 1.96
C GLU A 69 8.74 -17.25 1.18
N GLU A 70 9.00 -18.42 1.74
CA GLU A 70 8.65 -19.73 1.18
C GLU A 70 9.42 -20.15 -0.11
N GLY A 71 10.54 -19.50 -0.42
CA GLY A 71 11.37 -19.87 -1.57
C GLY A 71 10.81 -19.50 -2.93
N LYS A 72 9.83 -18.57 -2.99
CA LYS A 72 9.36 -17.94 -4.23
C LYS A 72 10.20 -16.72 -4.54
N THR A 73 10.37 -16.41 -5.82
CA THR A 73 10.95 -15.14 -6.25
C THR A 73 9.92 -14.02 -6.19
N TYR A 74 10.40 -12.77 -6.18
CA TYR A 74 9.53 -11.60 -6.24
C TYR A 74 8.71 -11.59 -7.54
N GLU A 75 9.28 -12.04 -8.68
CA GLU A 75 8.54 -12.22 -9.92
C GLU A 75 7.37 -13.20 -9.75
N GLU A 76 7.63 -14.39 -9.18
CA GLU A 76 6.59 -15.41 -9.01
C GLU A 76 5.44 -14.90 -8.15
N SER A 77 5.74 -14.26 -7.02
CA SER A 77 4.74 -13.67 -6.12
C SER A 77 3.93 -12.56 -6.79
N THR A 78 4.63 -11.67 -7.51
CA THR A 78 3.98 -10.57 -8.25
C THR A 78 3.06 -11.12 -9.33
N LYS A 79 3.52 -12.09 -10.12
CA LYS A 79 2.71 -12.70 -11.19
C LYS A 79 1.48 -13.43 -10.67
N GLU A 80 1.54 -14.10 -9.51
CA GLU A 80 0.35 -14.69 -8.90
C GLU A 80 -0.68 -13.62 -8.57
N THR A 81 -0.26 -12.50 -7.98
CA THR A 81 -1.14 -11.36 -7.69
C THR A 81 -1.72 -10.72 -8.95
N LEU A 82 -0.91 -10.56 -10.00
CA LEU A 82 -1.36 -9.98 -11.28
C LEU A 82 -2.42 -10.86 -11.95
N LEU A 83 -2.21 -12.18 -11.98
CA LEU A 83 -3.20 -13.10 -12.58
C LEU A 83 -4.52 -13.06 -11.79
N LEU A 84 -4.45 -13.13 -10.46
CA LEU A 84 -5.61 -13.02 -9.58
C LEU A 84 -6.39 -11.71 -9.82
N ASN A 85 -5.68 -10.59 -9.93
CA ASN A 85 -6.29 -9.29 -10.18
C ASN A 85 -6.96 -9.25 -11.56
N LEU A 86 -6.31 -9.82 -12.58
CA LEU A 86 -6.88 -9.87 -13.92
C LEU A 86 -8.15 -10.72 -13.95
N GLU A 87 -8.15 -11.89 -13.31
CA GLU A 87 -9.35 -12.73 -13.17
C GLU A 87 -10.48 -11.97 -12.45
N ASN A 88 -10.18 -11.20 -11.41
CA ASN A 88 -11.16 -10.37 -10.72
C ASN A 88 -11.75 -9.28 -11.63
N LEU A 89 -10.97 -8.70 -12.56
CA LEU A 89 -11.50 -7.76 -13.54
C LEU A 89 -12.55 -8.40 -14.46
N TYR A 90 -12.32 -9.65 -14.88
CA TYR A 90 -13.30 -10.39 -15.69
C TYR A 90 -14.55 -10.75 -14.88
N LEU A 91 -14.39 -11.14 -13.61
CA LEU A 91 -15.55 -11.36 -12.72
C LEU A 91 -16.38 -10.09 -12.56
N ILE A 92 -15.75 -8.95 -12.27
CA ILE A 92 -16.42 -7.66 -12.14
C ILE A 92 -17.18 -7.31 -13.43
N ARG A 93 -16.58 -7.51 -14.59
CA ARG A 93 -17.26 -7.30 -15.89
C ARG A 93 -18.49 -8.18 -16.06
N GLN A 94 -18.41 -9.46 -15.65
CA GLN A 94 -19.52 -10.40 -15.76
C GLN A 94 -20.72 -10.02 -14.91
N HIS A 95 -20.48 -9.34 -13.78
CA HIS A 95 -21.53 -8.86 -12.86
C HIS A 95 -21.95 -7.41 -13.10
N ALA A 96 -21.35 -6.70 -14.07
CA ALA A 96 -21.60 -5.26 -14.27
C ALA A 96 -23.07 -4.94 -14.60
N GLU A 97 -23.75 -5.80 -15.37
CA GLU A 97 -25.17 -5.63 -15.73
C GLU A 97 -26.08 -5.66 -14.51
N GLU A 98 -25.77 -6.48 -13.50
CA GLU A 98 -26.53 -6.59 -12.24
C GLU A 98 -26.54 -5.27 -11.43
N TYR A 99 -25.50 -4.46 -11.64
CA TYR A 99 -25.32 -3.14 -11.01
C TYR A 99 -25.67 -1.98 -11.94
N GLU A 100 -26.27 -2.26 -13.10
CA GLU A 100 -26.61 -1.27 -14.12
C GLU A 100 -25.36 -0.47 -14.59
N VAL A 101 -24.20 -1.13 -14.61
CA VAL A 101 -22.93 -0.55 -15.07
C VAL A 101 -22.64 -0.99 -16.51
N ALA A 102 -22.36 0.00 -17.34
CA ALA A 102 -21.93 -0.19 -18.72
C ALA A 102 -20.97 0.93 -19.14
N LEU A 103 -20.18 0.67 -20.19
CA LEU A 103 -19.38 1.71 -20.83
C LEU A 103 -20.29 2.71 -21.54
N THR A 104 -19.95 3.99 -21.43
CA THR A 104 -20.59 5.06 -22.19
C THR A 104 -19.89 5.26 -23.53
N GLU A 105 -20.52 6.01 -24.45
CA GLU A 105 -19.87 6.41 -25.70
C GLU A 105 -18.59 7.23 -25.48
N GLU A 106 -18.55 8.02 -24.41
CA GLU A 106 -17.37 8.80 -24.02
C GLU A 106 -16.24 7.89 -23.54
N ASP A 107 -16.55 6.84 -22.74
CA ASP A 107 -15.55 5.86 -22.32
C ASP A 107 -14.96 5.13 -23.53
N THR A 108 -15.80 4.62 -24.41
CA THR A 108 -15.37 3.90 -25.60
C THR A 108 -14.44 4.76 -26.45
N LYS A 109 -14.81 6.02 -26.68
CA LYS A 109 -13.96 6.97 -27.41
C LYS A 109 -12.63 7.24 -26.70
N ALA A 110 -12.64 7.44 -25.38
CA ALA A 110 -11.41 7.66 -24.62
C ALA A 110 -10.48 6.44 -24.64
N ILE A 111 -11.04 5.24 -24.60
CA ILE A 111 -10.33 3.97 -24.73
C ILE A 111 -9.67 3.85 -26.11
N GLU A 112 -10.43 4.12 -27.19
CA GLU A 112 -9.91 4.11 -28.56
C GLU A 112 -8.77 5.12 -28.76
N GLU A 113 -8.93 6.35 -28.24
CA GLU A 113 -7.91 7.39 -28.30
C GLU A 113 -6.64 6.99 -27.51
N ALA A 114 -6.80 6.38 -26.33
CA ALA A 114 -5.68 5.91 -25.52
C ALA A 114 -4.91 4.76 -26.20
N ALA A 115 -5.63 3.79 -26.79
CA ALA A 115 -5.02 2.71 -27.54
C ALA A 115 -4.28 3.21 -28.78
N LYS A 116 -4.86 4.17 -29.49
CA LYS A 116 -4.21 4.81 -30.65
C LYS A 116 -2.94 5.56 -30.24
N LYS A 117 -3.02 6.33 -29.14
CA LYS A 117 -1.85 7.06 -28.63
C LYS A 117 -0.72 6.11 -28.26
N PHE A 118 -1.03 4.99 -27.60
CA PHE A 118 -0.03 3.97 -27.29
C PHE A 118 0.63 3.42 -28.56
N ASP A 119 -0.15 3.19 -29.62
CA ASP A 119 0.38 2.73 -30.91
C ASP A 119 1.31 3.76 -31.57
N GLU A 120 1.03 5.05 -31.43
CA GLU A 120 1.84 6.15 -31.96
C GLU A 120 3.13 6.37 -31.16
N ASP A 121 3.10 6.19 -29.84
CA ASP A 121 4.21 6.46 -28.94
C ASP A 121 5.26 5.34 -28.88
N ASN A 122 4.94 4.12 -29.38
CA ASN A 122 5.78 2.95 -29.27
C ASN A 122 6.15 2.33 -30.61
N ALA A 123 7.42 1.94 -30.77
CA ALA A 123 7.88 1.23 -31.95
C ALA A 123 7.31 -0.21 -32.02
N LEU A 124 7.42 -0.84 -33.20
CA LEU A 124 6.87 -2.18 -33.41
C LEU A 124 7.45 -3.21 -32.42
N GLU A 125 8.74 -3.17 -32.17
CA GLU A 125 9.45 -4.08 -31.26
C GLU A 125 8.93 -3.97 -29.82
N GLU A 126 8.71 -2.74 -29.34
CA GLU A 126 8.13 -2.47 -28.03
C GLU A 126 6.70 -2.99 -27.94
N LYS A 127 5.89 -2.78 -28.97
CA LYS A 127 4.51 -3.28 -29.04
C LYS A 127 4.45 -4.81 -29.06
N GLU A 128 5.33 -5.47 -29.84
CA GLU A 128 5.41 -6.94 -29.87
C GLU A 128 5.77 -7.51 -28.50
N ALA A 129 6.73 -6.89 -27.81
CA ALA A 129 7.20 -7.33 -26.50
C ALA A 129 6.10 -7.32 -25.42
N VAL A 130 5.23 -6.32 -25.46
CA VAL A 130 4.18 -6.12 -24.43
C VAL A 130 2.77 -6.50 -24.95
N SER A 131 2.65 -7.11 -26.12
CA SER A 131 1.34 -7.34 -26.79
C SER A 131 0.52 -6.06 -26.94
N GLY A 132 1.19 -4.93 -27.19
CA GLY A 132 0.63 -3.59 -27.29
C GLY A 132 -0.19 -3.35 -28.56
N TYR A 133 -1.07 -4.28 -28.91
CA TYR A 133 -1.98 -4.19 -30.03
C TYR A 133 -3.33 -3.62 -29.61
N LYS A 134 -3.93 -2.81 -30.47
CA LYS A 134 -5.16 -2.06 -30.20
C LYS A 134 -6.21 -2.90 -29.47
N LYS A 135 -6.53 -4.10 -29.97
CA LYS A 135 -7.58 -4.96 -29.39
C LYS A 135 -7.34 -5.37 -27.94
N TYR A 136 -6.08 -5.64 -27.54
CA TYR A 136 -5.76 -6.05 -26.16
C TYR A 136 -5.68 -4.86 -25.22
N ILE A 137 -5.22 -3.71 -25.74
CA ILE A 137 -5.21 -2.46 -24.99
C ILE A 137 -6.64 -2.02 -24.70
N GLU A 138 -7.51 -2.03 -25.73
CA GLU A 138 -8.92 -1.67 -25.58
C GLU A 138 -9.61 -2.59 -24.58
N GLU A 139 -9.47 -3.91 -24.71
CA GLU A 139 -10.06 -4.86 -23.76
C GLU A 139 -9.58 -4.63 -22.32
N TYR A 140 -8.30 -4.43 -22.12
CA TYR A 140 -7.77 -4.10 -20.77
C TYR A 140 -8.35 -2.79 -20.24
N LEU A 141 -8.41 -1.74 -21.06
CA LEU A 141 -8.96 -0.45 -20.64
C LEU A 141 -10.47 -0.51 -20.39
N GLU A 142 -11.23 -1.32 -21.12
CA GLU A 142 -12.63 -1.60 -20.84
C GLU A 142 -12.80 -2.23 -19.47
N LEU A 143 -12.01 -3.27 -19.15
CA LEU A 143 -12.04 -3.94 -17.86
C LEU A 143 -11.80 -2.98 -16.70
N VAL A 144 -10.74 -2.17 -16.74
CA VAL A 144 -10.43 -1.23 -15.66
C VAL A 144 -11.41 -0.07 -15.59
N THR A 145 -12.04 0.32 -16.70
CA THR A 145 -13.10 1.34 -16.71
C THR A 145 -14.35 0.79 -16.04
N ILE A 146 -14.75 -0.43 -16.37
CA ILE A 146 -15.87 -1.13 -15.71
C ILE A 146 -15.59 -1.26 -14.21
N GLN A 147 -14.40 -1.72 -13.81
CA GLN A 147 -14.02 -1.82 -12.40
C GLN A 147 -14.16 -0.47 -11.68
N SER A 148 -13.68 0.61 -12.28
CA SER A 148 -13.78 1.95 -11.70
C SER A 148 -15.23 2.41 -11.48
N ARG A 149 -16.16 1.98 -12.34
CA ARG A 149 -17.59 2.27 -12.22
C ARG A 149 -18.30 1.34 -11.25
N MET A 150 -17.84 0.10 -11.16
CA MET A 150 -18.35 -0.91 -10.23
C MET A 150 -17.92 -0.66 -8.79
N ASP A 151 -16.72 -0.13 -8.56
CA ASP A 151 -16.18 0.09 -7.22
C ASP A 151 -17.15 0.82 -6.27
N PRO A 152 -17.69 2.01 -6.60
CA PRO A 152 -18.67 2.65 -5.75
C PRO A 152 -19.97 1.86 -5.61
N LYS A 153 -20.39 1.14 -6.66
CA LYS A 153 -21.60 0.33 -6.66
C LYS A 153 -21.50 -0.89 -5.74
N MET A 154 -20.39 -1.58 -5.80
CA MET A 154 -20.10 -2.73 -4.93
C MET A 154 -19.98 -2.32 -3.45
N LYS A 155 -19.69 -1.05 -3.17
CA LYS A 155 -19.57 -0.45 -1.83
C LYS A 155 -20.88 0.20 -1.33
N GLU A 156 -21.93 0.24 -2.14
CA GLU A 156 -23.24 0.79 -1.73
C GLU A 156 -23.94 -0.08 -0.67
N GLY A 157 -24.67 0.57 0.24
CA GLY A 157 -25.53 -0.11 1.21
C GLY A 157 -24.86 -0.57 2.50
N VAL A 158 -23.57 -0.31 2.71
CA VAL A 158 -22.91 -0.55 4.00
C VAL A 158 -23.49 0.37 5.06
N ASN A 159 -23.47 -0.07 6.32
CA ASN A 159 -23.82 0.79 7.43
C ASN A 159 -22.74 1.88 7.63
N GLU A 160 -23.10 3.12 7.34
CA GLU A 160 -22.21 4.29 7.52
C GLU A 160 -22.38 4.96 8.89
N GLU A 161 -23.35 4.51 9.71
CA GLU A 161 -23.50 5.02 11.06
C GLU A 161 -22.45 4.38 11.98
N VAL A 162 -21.57 5.21 12.53
CA VAL A 162 -20.53 4.83 13.50
C VAL A 162 -20.69 5.69 14.75
N SER A 163 -20.88 5.04 15.90
CA SER A 163 -21.03 5.75 17.17
C SER A 163 -19.69 6.32 17.67
N ASP A 164 -19.76 7.29 18.59
CA ASP A 164 -18.55 7.78 19.27
C ASP A 164 -17.86 6.67 20.06
N GLU A 165 -18.63 5.73 20.61
CA GLU A 165 -18.09 4.62 21.42
C GLU A 165 -17.30 3.63 20.56
N GLU A 166 -17.79 3.37 19.34
CA GLU A 166 -17.14 2.46 18.39
C GLU A 166 -15.82 3.03 17.85
N ALA A 167 -15.76 4.34 17.63
CA ALA A 167 -14.63 5.03 17.04
C ALA A 167 -13.77 5.79 18.07
N ALA A 168 -14.04 5.62 19.38
CA ALA A 168 -13.44 6.44 20.41
C ALA A 168 -11.91 6.39 20.37
N GLN A 169 -11.32 7.56 20.20
CA GLN A 169 -9.86 7.74 20.26
C GLN A 169 -9.50 8.59 21.47
N LYS A 170 -8.51 8.14 22.23
CA LYS A 170 -7.84 8.90 23.29
C LYS A 170 -6.57 9.54 22.74
N SER A 171 -6.04 10.57 23.41
CA SER A 171 -4.75 11.16 23.06
C SER A 171 -3.75 11.01 24.17
N MET A 172 -2.49 10.79 23.81
CA MET A 172 -1.37 10.75 24.74
C MET A 172 -0.22 11.62 24.26
N LYS A 173 0.58 12.08 25.24
CA LYS A 173 1.96 12.50 25.05
C LYS A 173 2.87 11.53 25.80
N TYR A 174 4.02 11.23 25.24
CA TYR A 174 4.98 10.35 25.90
C TYR A 174 6.41 10.74 25.60
N VAL A 175 7.31 10.36 26.54
CA VAL A 175 8.76 10.40 26.35
C VAL A 175 9.26 8.97 26.28
N TYR A 176 10.13 8.71 25.32
CA TYR A 176 10.81 7.44 25.16
C TYR A 176 12.29 7.57 25.51
N PHE A 177 12.79 6.70 26.34
CA PHE A 177 14.17 6.60 26.80
C PHE A 177 14.79 5.33 26.18
N PRO A 178 15.49 5.43 25.04
CA PRO A 178 15.99 4.26 24.33
C PRO A 178 17.15 3.57 25.07
N TYR A 179 17.24 2.24 24.96
CA TYR A 179 18.37 1.45 25.45
C TYR A 179 19.57 1.46 24.48
N SER A 180 19.55 2.31 23.48
CA SER A 180 20.64 2.52 22.54
C SER A 180 20.91 4.02 22.35
N THR A 181 22.13 4.34 21.91
CA THR A 181 22.54 5.69 21.53
C THR A 181 23.04 5.66 20.08
N THR A 182 22.79 6.72 19.34
CA THR A 182 23.30 6.88 17.98
C THR A 182 24.33 8.00 17.98
N ASP A 183 25.52 7.74 17.45
CA ASP A 183 26.58 8.76 17.33
C ASP A 183 26.36 9.69 16.13
N ALA A 184 27.23 10.70 15.98
CA ALA A 184 27.13 11.66 14.88
C ALA A 184 27.37 11.04 13.50
N ASP A 185 27.97 9.87 13.43
CA ASP A 185 28.24 9.13 12.19
C ASP A 185 27.12 8.15 11.85
N GLY A 186 26.04 8.10 12.68
CA GLY A 186 24.89 7.24 12.49
C GLY A 186 25.03 5.82 13.06
N ASN A 187 26.13 5.50 13.76
CA ASN A 187 26.31 4.19 14.34
C ASN A 187 25.51 4.06 15.64
N THR A 188 24.72 2.98 15.76
CA THR A 188 23.93 2.68 16.95
C THR A 188 24.70 1.74 17.87
N LYS A 189 24.70 2.04 19.16
CA LYS A 189 25.31 1.24 20.21
C LYS A 189 24.34 1.03 21.37
N ASP A 190 24.19 -0.21 21.79
CA ASP A 190 23.38 -0.57 22.95
C ASP A 190 24.04 -0.11 24.25
N LEU A 191 23.20 0.30 25.22
CA LEU A 191 23.62 0.63 26.58
C LEU A 191 24.01 -0.65 27.30
N THR A 192 25.02 -0.50 28.19
CA THR A 192 25.38 -1.53 29.18
C THR A 192 24.27 -1.68 30.23
N GLU A 193 24.26 -2.80 30.95
CA GLU A 193 23.29 -3.04 32.03
C GLU A 193 23.31 -2.00 33.13
N ASP A 194 24.47 -1.43 33.43
CA ASP A 194 24.58 -0.36 34.44
C ASP A 194 24.04 0.97 33.90
N GLU A 195 24.27 1.27 32.63
CA GLU A 195 23.69 2.44 31.95
C GLU A 195 22.16 2.33 31.87
N LYS A 196 21.63 1.15 31.55
CA LYS A 196 20.17 0.89 31.56
C LYS A 196 19.56 1.11 32.93
N LYS A 197 20.23 0.68 34.01
CA LYS A 197 19.77 0.91 35.38
C LYS A 197 19.73 2.41 35.74
N GLU A 198 20.75 3.18 35.32
CA GLU A 198 20.75 4.63 35.54
C GLU A 198 19.67 5.31 34.69
N LEU A 199 19.47 4.89 33.45
CA LEU A 199 18.39 5.39 32.60
C LEU A 199 17.02 5.12 33.21
N LYS A 200 16.81 3.93 33.79
CA LYS A 200 15.58 3.60 34.52
C LYS A 200 15.33 4.53 35.71
N LYS A 201 16.35 4.86 36.50
CA LYS A 201 16.22 5.84 37.58
C LYS A 201 15.88 7.23 37.04
N THR A 202 16.46 7.60 35.92
CA THR A 202 16.17 8.86 35.23
C THR A 202 14.72 8.93 34.80
N ALA A 203 14.23 7.89 34.10
CA ALA A 203 12.85 7.78 33.69
C ALA A 203 11.86 7.77 34.86
N GLN A 204 12.22 7.07 35.97
CA GLN A 204 11.43 7.08 37.21
C GLN A 204 11.36 8.48 37.81
N THR A 205 12.51 9.18 37.92
CA THR A 205 12.55 10.55 38.41
C THR A 205 11.73 11.50 37.57
N PHE A 206 11.76 11.32 36.24
CA PHE A 206 10.94 12.06 35.29
C PHE A 206 9.45 11.84 35.56
N ALA A 207 9.02 10.58 35.65
CA ALA A 207 7.64 10.22 35.93
C ALA A 207 7.14 10.78 37.26
N ASP A 208 7.93 10.61 38.34
CA ASP A 208 7.59 11.08 39.68
C ASP A 208 7.49 12.61 39.73
N THR A 209 8.43 13.32 39.10
CA THR A 209 8.41 14.77 38.99
C THR A 209 7.17 15.25 38.23
N LEU A 210 6.85 14.59 37.14
CA LEU A 210 5.67 14.95 36.32
C LEU A 210 4.36 14.72 37.09
N LYS A 211 4.26 13.62 37.84
CA LYS A 211 3.08 13.29 38.67
C LYS A 211 2.78 14.30 39.77
N VAL A 212 3.82 14.82 40.44
CA VAL A 212 3.66 15.76 41.55
C VAL A 212 3.61 17.22 41.11
N SER A 213 3.93 17.52 39.85
CA SER A 213 3.86 18.88 39.31
C SER A 213 2.40 19.33 39.20
N GLU A 214 2.11 20.55 39.65
CA GLU A 214 0.76 21.15 39.59
C GLU A 214 0.24 21.23 38.12
N THR A 215 1.13 21.54 37.19
CA THR A 215 0.75 21.69 35.78
C THR A 215 0.82 20.37 35.00
N LYS A 216 1.56 19.39 35.53
CA LYS A 216 1.90 18.14 34.83
C LYS A 216 2.36 18.40 33.38
N ASP A 217 3.18 19.44 33.19
CA ASP A 217 3.68 19.89 31.88
C ASP A 217 4.82 18.99 31.42
N ILE A 218 4.49 17.98 30.60
CA ILE A 218 5.46 17.03 30.07
C ILE A 218 6.44 17.70 29.10
N ASP A 219 5.97 18.68 28.30
CA ASP A 219 6.80 19.37 27.32
C ASP A 219 7.88 20.19 28.01
N ALA A 220 7.52 20.98 29.02
CA ALA A 220 8.49 21.78 29.79
C ALA A 220 9.48 20.91 30.56
N LEU A 221 9.03 19.77 31.12
CA LEU A 221 9.91 18.85 31.85
C LEU A 221 10.87 18.13 30.91
N ALA A 222 10.38 17.64 29.75
CA ALA A 222 11.19 16.98 28.74
C ALA A 222 12.24 17.93 28.15
N GLN A 223 11.86 19.16 27.83
CA GLN A 223 12.80 20.19 27.33
C GLN A 223 13.97 20.42 28.31
N LYS A 224 13.71 20.49 29.64
CA LYS A 224 14.75 20.62 30.63
C LYS A 224 15.72 19.43 30.69
N GLY A 225 15.20 18.23 30.40
CA GLY A 225 15.98 17.00 30.39
C GLY A 225 16.64 16.70 29.03
N GLY A 226 16.35 17.48 28.00
CA GLY A 226 16.83 17.22 26.63
C GLY A 226 16.11 16.04 25.94
N TYR A 227 14.87 15.73 26.36
CA TYR A 227 14.07 14.63 25.79
C TYR A 227 13.04 15.14 24.79
N GLU A 228 12.74 14.31 23.78
CA GLU A 228 11.69 14.56 22.82
C GLU A 228 10.34 14.09 23.37
N VAL A 229 9.31 14.92 23.23
CA VAL A 229 7.93 14.55 23.52
C VAL A 229 7.26 14.15 22.21
N LYS A 230 6.65 12.96 22.19
CA LYS A 230 5.85 12.49 21.07
C LYS A 230 4.37 12.52 21.45
N THR A 231 3.53 12.81 20.47
CA THR A 231 2.07 12.85 20.61
C THR A 231 1.46 11.84 19.64
N THR A 232 0.47 11.08 20.10
CA THR A 232 -0.30 10.18 19.26
C THR A 232 -1.69 9.95 19.85
N THR A 233 -2.60 9.48 19.03
CA THR A 233 -3.92 8.98 19.41
C THR A 233 -3.90 7.47 19.52
N PHE A 234 -4.83 6.90 20.26
CA PHE A 234 -4.93 5.47 20.48
C PHE A 234 -6.34 5.08 20.96
N ASP A 235 -6.66 3.81 20.77
CA ASP A 235 -7.76 3.10 21.40
C ASP A 235 -7.27 1.89 22.20
N SER A 236 -8.18 1.08 22.71
CA SER A 236 -7.83 -0.10 23.54
C SER A 236 -7.16 -1.24 22.74
N GLU A 237 -7.22 -1.24 21.42
CA GLU A 237 -6.65 -2.27 20.54
C GLU A 237 -5.32 -1.82 19.93
N SER A 238 -4.96 -0.56 20.10
CA SER A 238 -3.72 0.00 19.58
C SER A 238 -2.48 -0.66 20.22
N THR A 239 -1.48 -0.94 19.39
CA THR A 239 -0.20 -1.54 19.84
C THR A 239 0.99 -0.61 19.69
N ALA A 240 0.83 0.47 18.96
CA ALA A 240 1.85 1.50 18.78
C ALA A 240 1.64 2.69 19.73
N PRO A 241 2.72 3.32 20.22
CA PRO A 241 4.13 2.98 20.01
C PRO A 241 4.61 1.77 20.82
N ASN A 242 3.85 1.33 21.82
CA ASN A 242 4.10 0.16 22.65
C ASN A 242 2.79 -0.29 23.32
N ALA A 243 2.46 -1.57 23.24
CA ALA A 243 1.19 -2.11 23.73
C ALA A 243 1.01 -1.95 25.25
N ASP A 244 2.08 -2.09 26.06
CA ASP A 244 2.00 -1.93 27.51
C ASP A 244 1.80 -0.47 27.89
N LEU A 245 2.38 0.47 27.14
CA LEU A 245 2.14 1.91 27.32
C LEU A 245 0.68 2.24 27.01
N VAL A 246 0.16 1.76 25.88
CA VAL A 246 -1.26 1.94 25.49
C VAL A 246 -2.17 1.40 26.58
N LYS A 247 -1.96 0.16 27.02
CA LYS A 247 -2.74 -0.46 28.09
C LYS A 247 -2.70 0.31 29.40
N ALA A 248 -1.53 0.84 29.78
CA ALA A 248 -1.39 1.64 30.99
C ALA A 248 -2.15 2.97 30.89
N LEU A 249 -2.10 3.63 29.72
CA LEU A 249 -2.81 4.89 29.46
C LEU A 249 -4.32 4.67 29.30
N ASP A 250 -4.73 3.56 28.69
CA ASP A 250 -6.14 3.22 28.53
C ASP A 250 -6.86 3.01 29.88
N ALA A 251 -6.13 2.49 30.86
CA ALA A 251 -6.64 2.29 32.22
C ALA A 251 -6.80 3.60 33.01
N LEU A 252 -6.22 4.72 32.57
CA LEU A 252 -6.38 6.03 33.20
C LEU A 252 -7.77 6.61 32.92
N THR A 253 -8.36 7.24 33.93
CA THR A 253 -9.72 7.80 33.88
C THR A 253 -9.78 9.30 33.99
N THR A 254 -8.62 9.97 34.10
CA THR A 254 -8.54 11.41 34.29
C THR A 254 -7.52 12.00 33.31
N GLU A 255 -7.92 13.01 32.57
CA GLU A 255 -7.00 13.75 31.71
C GLU A 255 -5.90 14.41 32.53
N GLY A 256 -4.69 14.36 32.00
CA GLY A 256 -3.50 14.84 32.66
C GLY A 256 -2.84 13.79 33.56
N ASP A 257 -3.41 12.63 33.78
CA ASP A 257 -2.76 11.57 34.54
C ASP A 257 -1.57 10.96 33.77
N VAL A 258 -0.59 10.50 34.58
CA VAL A 258 0.72 10.05 34.10
C VAL A 258 0.91 8.60 34.51
N THR A 259 1.45 7.79 33.62
CA THR A 259 1.76 6.38 33.88
C THR A 259 2.93 6.25 34.88
N ASP A 260 3.09 5.06 35.43
CA ASP A 260 4.39 4.60 35.90
C ASP A 260 5.34 4.43 34.71
N VAL A 261 6.62 4.17 34.98
CA VAL A 261 7.55 3.80 33.91
C VAL A 261 7.15 2.47 33.29
N ILE A 262 7.11 2.41 31.97
CA ILE A 262 6.80 1.20 31.21
C ILE A 262 8.07 0.73 30.52
N GLU A 263 8.56 -0.43 30.89
CA GLU A 263 9.77 -1.02 30.32
C GLU A 263 9.42 -1.90 29.10
N SER A 264 10.27 -1.85 28.10
CA SER A 264 10.26 -2.72 26.94
C SER A 264 11.68 -3.27 26.69
N ASP A 265 11.83 -4.18 25.74
CA ASP A 265 13.13 -4.71 25.35
C ASP A 265 14.08 -3.63 24.77
N TYR A 266 13.55 -2.54 24.26
CA TYR A 266 14.30 -1.51 23.55
C TYR A 266 14.43 -0.19 24.30
N GLY A 267 13.72 -0.02 25.43
CA GLY A 267 13.74 1.23 26.19
C GLY A 267 12.57 1.37 27.15
N ILE A 268 12.42 2.57 27.68
CA ILE A 268 11.44 2.90 28.72
C ILE A 268 10.52 4.01 28.22
N TYR A 269 9.24 3.89 28.51
CA TYR A 269 8.23 4.90 28.21
C TYR A 269 7.69 5.54 29.50
N VAL A 270 7.39 6.83 29.42
CA VAL A 270 6.57 7.55 30.40
C VAL A 270 5.49 8.29 29.62
N GLY A 271 4.24 7.96 29.85
CA GLY A 271 3.10 8.51 29.15
C GLY A 271 2.23 9.42 30.02
N LYS A 272 1.60 10.39 29.38
CA LYS A 272 0.57 11.25 29.96
C LYS A 272 -0.67 11.19 29.10
N LEU A 273 -1.83 10.90 29.69
CA LEU A 273 -3.11 10.98 29.03
C LEU A 273 -3.48 12.45 28.83
N THR A 274 -3.69 12.87 27.59
CA THR A 274 -4.01 14.25 27.26
C THR A 274 -5.48 14.48 26.96
N SER A 275 -6.17 13.46 26.41
CA SER A 275 -7.62 13.47 26.23
C SER A 275 -8.21 12.09 26.41
N LEU A 276 -9.35 12.01 27.08
CA LEU A 276 -10.16 10.78 27.21
C LEU A 276 -11.00 10.53 25.95
N LEU A 277 -11.28 11.59 25.18
CA LEU A 277 -11.95 11.52 23.89
C LEU A 277 -11.41 12.63 23.01
N ASP A 278 -10.52 12.27 22.11
CA ASP A 278 -10.03 13.17 21.07
C ASP A 278 -11.08 13.24 19.95
N ARG A 279 -11.76 14.38 19.87
CA ARG A 279 -12.88 14.53 18.92
C ARG A 279 -12.43 14.43 17.47
N GLU A 280 -11.34 15.08 17.12
CA GLU A 280 -10.81 15.09 15.75
C GLU A 280 -10.36 13.69 15.30
N ALA A 281 -9.63 12.99 16.17
CA ALA A 281 -9.19 11.63 15.92
C ALA A 281 -10.39 10.66 15.85
N THR A 282 -11.38 10.81 16.73
CA THR A 282 -12.61 10.01 16.73
C THR A 282 -13.40 10.21 15.44
N ASP A 283 -13.54 11.45 14.96
CA ASP A 283 -14.26 11.72 13.70
C ASP A 283 -13.49 11.19 12.48
N THR A 284 -12.15 11.22 12.53
CA THR A 284 -11.30 10.56 11.54
C THR A 284 -11.49 9.05 11.55
N GLU A 285 -11.50 8.43 12.73
CA GLU A 285 -11.68 6.99 12.89
C GLU A 285 -13.05 6.51 12.41
N LYS A 286 -14.11 7.29 12.62
CA LYS A 286 -15.43 7.00 11.99
C LYS A 286 -15.34 6.90 10.48
N THR A 287 -14.58 7.79 9.87
CA THR A 287 -14.37 7.76 8.40
C THR A 287 -13.60 6.51 7.98
N ASN A 288 -12.57 6.13 8.75
CA ASN A 288 -11.79 4.92 8.52
C ASN A 288 -12.64 3.65 8.64
N ILE A 289 -13.46 3.56 9.68
CA ILE A 289 -14.37 2.41 9.90
C ILE A 289 -15.36 2.27 8.73
N VAL A 290 -15.93 3.36 8.26
CA VAL A 290 -16.82 3.34 7.08
C VAL A 290 -16.06 2.88 5.83
N ALA A 291 -14.85 3.40 5.61
CA ALA A 291 -14.01 3.00 4.49
C ALA A 291 -13.64 1.50 4.55
N GLN A 292 -13.31 1.01 5.74
CA GLN A 292 -13.04 -0.40 5.97
C GLN A 292 -14.26 -1.28 5.67
N ARG A 293 -15.44 -0.94 6.18
CA ARG A 293 -16.69 -1.67 5.91
C ARG A 293 -16.99 -1.74 4.41
N LYS A 294 -16.75 -0.63 3.69
CA LYS A 294 -16.91 -0.57 2.23
C LYS A 294 -15.93 -1.50 1.51
N GLN A 295 -14.69 -1.56 1.98
CA GLN A 295 -13.69 -2.44 1.40
C GLN A 295 -14.00 -3.92 1.71
N GLU A 296 -14.38 -4.23 2.95
CA GLU A 296 -14.79 -5.58 3.34
C GLU A 296 -15.98 -6.10 2.52
N GLN A 297 -16.97 -5.24 2.23
CA GLN A 297 -18.08 -5.61 1.35
C GLN A 297 -17.60 -5.87 -0.07
N TYR A 298 -16.75 -5.02 -0.62
CA TYR A 298 -16.17 -5.21 -1.96
C TYR A 298 -15.42 -6.54 -2.04
N ASP A 299 -14.55 -6.81 -1.07
CA ASP A 299 -13.75 -8.04 -1.03
C ASP A 299 -14.62 -9.29 -0.84
N SER A 300 -15.67 -9.20 -0.02
CA SER A 300 -16.62 -10.28 0.19
C SER A 300 -17.40 -10.61 -1.10
N LEU A 301 -17.86 -9.62 -1.84
CA LEU A 301 -18.53 -9.83 -3.12
C LEU A 301 -17.61 -10.55 -4.11
N LEU A 302 -16.37 -10.09 -4.26
CA LEU A 302 -15.39 -10.76 -5.11
C LEU A 302 -15.12 -12.20 -4.68
N ALA A 303 -14.97 -12.42 -3.37
CA ALA A 303 -14.73 -13.76 -2.84
C ALA A 303 -15.92 -14.71 -3.10
N ASP A 304 -17.14 -14.20 -3.02
CA ASP A 304 -18.34 -14.99 -3.30
C ASP A 304 -18.49 -15.28 -4.80
N TRP A 305 -18.29 -14.31 -5.67
CA TRP A 305 -18.27 -14.52 -7.12
C TRP A 305 -17.20 -15.53 -7.55
N ARG A 306 -16.02 -15.49 -6.95
CA ARG A 306 -14.95 -16.47 -7.22
C ARG A 306 -15.34 -17.89 -6.80
N LYS A 307 -16.10 -18.07 -5.71
CA LYS A 307 -16.59 -19.40 -5.27
C LYS A 307 -17.65 -19.96 -6.20
N GLU A 308 -18.48 -19.09 -6.79
CA GLU A 308 -19.58 -19.48 -7.68
C GLU A 308 -19.16 -19.67 -9.12
N THR A 309 -18.02 -19.13 -9.51
CA THR A 309 -17.49 -19.16 -10.88
C THR A 309 -16.37 -20.19 -11.00
N GLU A 310 -16.46 -21.06 -12.02
CA GLU A 310 -15.35 -21.95 -12.35
C GLU A 310 -14.20 -21.13 -12.98
N ILE A 311 -13.03 -21.16 -12.33
CA ILE A 311 -11.83 -20.47 -12.81
C ILE A 311 -10.75 -21.52 -13.05
N THR A 312 -10.18 -21.51 -14.25
CA THR A 312 -9.11 -22.42 -14.65
C THR A 312 -7.92 -21.63 -15.18
N GLU A 313 -6.74 -21.82 -14.57
CA GLU A 313 -5.50 -21.18 -15.00
C GLU A 313 -4.71 -22.06 -15.99
N ASN A 314 -4.21 -21.48 -17.06
CA ASN A 314 -3.26 -22.12 -17.97
C ASN A 314 -1.84 -21.64 -17.65
N LYS A 315 -1.28 -22.19 -16.57
CA LYS A 315 0.09 -21.85 -16.10
C LYS A 315 1.15 -22.02 -17.19
N LYS A 316 0.93 -22.93 -18.15
CA LYS A 316 1.88 -23.14 -19.25
C LYS A 316 1.96 -21.93 -20.17
N VAL A 317 0.85 -21.26 -20.41
CA VAL A 317 0.81 -20.02 -21.21
C VAL A 317 1.25 -18.84 -20.35
N TRP A 318 0.69 -18.68 -19.16
CA TRP A 318 1.02 -17.59 -18.23
C TRP A 318 2.52 -17.49 -17.92
N ASN A 319 3.19 -18.62 -17.67
CA ASN A 319 4.61 -18.64 -17.34
C ASN A 319 5.54 -18.31 -18.54
N LYS A 320 5.01 -18.13 -19.76
CA LYS A 320 5.79 -17.58 -20.87
C LYS A 320 6.02 -16.07 -20.75
N ILE A 321 5.21 -15.37 -19.96
CA ILE A 321 5.44 -13.98 -19.56
C ILE A 321 6.50 -14.02 -18.46
N ASP A 322 7.71 -13.57 -18.76
CA ASP A 322 8.89 -13.74 -17.91
C ASP A 322 9.58 -12.38 -17.79
N PHE A 323 9.63 -11.86 -16.57
CA PHE A 323 10.14 -10.51 -16.28
C PHE A 323 11.67 -10.48 -16.21
N GLU A 324 12.29 -11.61 -15.84
CA GLU A 324 13.73 -11.73 -15.79
C GLU A 324 14.35 -11.75 -17.19
N LYS A 325 13.68 -12.42 -18.15
CA LYS A 325 14.17 -12.51 -19.53
C LYS A 325 14.01 -11.24 -20.34
N GLN A 326 13.03 -10.42 -19.99
CA GLN A 326 12.73 -9.21 -20.73
C GLN A 326 12.35 -8.09 -19.79
N GLY A 327 13.21 -7.09 -19.64
CA GLY A 327 12.94 -5.88 -18.89
C GLY A 327 12.13 -4.88 -19.72
N VAL A 328 11.22 -4.17 -19.07
CA VAL A 328 10.39 -3.13 -19.67
C VAL A 328 10.35 -1.93 -18.74
N THR A 329 10.73 -0.75 -19.25
CA THR A 329 10.65 0.51 -18.51
C THR A 329 9.78 1.53 -19.25
N ALA A 330 9.19 2.47 -18.52
CA ALA A 330 8.54 3.63 -19.12
C ALA A 330 9.60 4.65 -19.54
N LYS A 331 9.51 5.20 -20.75
CA LYS A 331 10.34 6.34 -21.16
C LYS A 331 9.93 7.54 -20.33
N GLN A 332 10.87 8.13 -19.62
CA GLN A 332 10.64 9.40 -18.93
C GLN A 332 10.60 10.52 -19.99
N SER A 333 9.57 11.36 -19.93
CA SER A 333 9.56 12.58 -20.75
C SER A 333 10.57 13.55 -20.18
N ASP A 334 11.43 14.11 -21.03
CA ASP A 334 12.40 15.16 -20.65
C ASP A 334 11.74 16.45 -20.12
N ASP A 335 10.41 16.58 -20.26
CA ASP A 335 9.65 17.77 -19.89
C ASP A 335 9.39 17.94 -18.38
N GLN A 336 9.80 17.00 -17.52
CA GLN A 336 9.46 17.04 -16.08
C GLN A 336 10.48 17.78 -15.20
N TYR A 337 11.59 18.30 -15.76
CA TYR A 337 12.65 18.98 -15.01
C TYR A 337 12.83 20.48 -15.30
N ASP A 338 12.13 21.07 -16.28
CA ASP A 338 12.32 22.48 -16.63
C ASP A 338 11.50 23.48 -15.78
N ASP A 339 10.48 23.03 -15.02
CA ASP A 339 9.64 23.92 -14.21
C ASP A 339 10.22 24.26 -12.81
N ALA A 340 11.36 23.68 -12.43
CA ALA A 340 11.98 23.94 -11.11
C ALA A 340 13.15 24.94 -11.16
N ALA A 341 13.58 25.36 -12.33
CA ALA A 341 14.77 26.24 -12.49
C ALA A 341 14.43 27.74 -12.63
N ASP A 342 13.17 28.13 -12.85
CA ASP A 342 12.76 29.52 -13.06
C ASP A 342 12.07 30.18 -11.86
N ALA A 343 12.20 29.61 -10.66
CA ALA A 343 11.70 30.19 -9.40
C ALA A 343 12.87 30.55 -8.45
N GLU A 344 13.73 31.49 -8.86
CA GLU A 344 14.57 32.30 -7.97
C GLU A 344 14.21 33.77 -8.07
#